data_bb23731a9e66f831550e3a17cc709774
#
_entry.id   bb23731a9e66f831550e3a17cc709774
#
_cell.length_a   1.000
_cell.length_b   1.000
_cell.length_c   1.000
_cell.angle_alpha   90.00
_cell.angle_beta   90.00
_cell.angle_gamma   90.00
#
_symmetry.space_group_name_H-M   'P 1'
#
loop_
_entity.id
_entity.type
_entity.pdbx_description
1 polymer ?
#
loop_
_entity_poly.entity_id
_entity_poly.type
_entity_poly.pdbx_seq_one_letter_code
_entity_poly.pdbx_strand_id
1 'polypeptide(L)'
;MSILNEIAARTKERIAEEKFKFPLRELISQQNSDLAKHAEEKISFLEALKKPGMSYICEVKKASPSKGLIAPDFPYLDIAKEYEQAGASAISCLTEPFYFQGADRYLQEISQAVNIPVLRKDFTVDEYMIYQAKAFGASAVLLICAILDNSQLKAFGELAQELGLDALVEAHDQWEVDRALNLGAKIVGVNNRNLHDFTVDMGNSIRLRNMAPADTVFVSESGIKTVEDIRILYENQVDAVLIGETLMRSPDKKTALGALNAGIV
;
A
#
# COMPACT_ATOMS: atom_id res chain seq x y z
N MET A 1 -24.46 -3.19 2.42
CA MET A 1 -23.09 -3.72 2.69
C MET A 1 -22.13 -2.70 2.12
N SER A 2 -21.05 -2.33 2.83
CA SER A 2 -20.07 -1.40 2.26
C SER A 2 -19.27 -2.07 1.15
N ILE A 3 -18.72 -1.29 0.23
CA ILE A 3 -17.85 -1.82 -0.84
C ILE A 3 -16.65 -2.58 -0.26
N LEU A 4 -16.10 -2.14 0.88
CA LEU A 4 -15.03 -2.85 1.60
C LEU A 4 -15.44 -4.28 1.98
N ASN A 5 -16.61 -4.43 2.59
CA ASN A 5 -17.09 -5.75 3.02
C ASN A 5 -17.38 -6.68 1.82
N GLU A 6 -17.85 -6.10 0.71
CA GLU A 6 -18.08 -6.83 -0.53
C GLU A 6 -16.75 -7.35 -1.11
N ILE A 7 -15.74 -6.50 -1.22
CA ILE A 7 -14.42 -6.88 -1.71
C ILE A 7 -13.77 -7.90 -0.78
N ALA A 8 -13.84 -7.68 0.55
CA ALA A 8 -13.28 -8.61 1.54
C ALA A 8 -13.95 -10.01 1.45
N ALA A 9 -15.27 -10.06 1.28
CA ALA A 9 -15.99 -11.33 1.09
C ALA A 9 -15.54 -12.05 -0.19
N ARG A 10 -15.44 -11.31 -1.29
CA ARG A 10 -14.97 -11.85 -2.58
C ARG A 10 -13.51 -12.32 -2.50
N THR A 11 -12.67 -11.60 -1.76
CA THR A 11 -11.29 -12.02 -1.53
C THR A 11 -11.20 -13.29 -0.71
N LYS A 12 -12.06 -13.48 0.31
CA LYS A 12 -12.13 -14.75 1.07
C LYS A 12 -12.48 -15.94 0.17
N GLU A 13 -13.43 -15.77 -0.74
CA GLU A 13 -13.77 -16.81 -1.72
C GLU A 13 -12.58 -17.14 -2.63
N ARG A 14 -11.93 -16.11 -3.20
CA ARG A 14 -10.73 -16.26 -4.02
C ARG A 14 -9.64 -17.05 -3.29
N ILE A 15 -9.32 -16.64 -2.08
CA ILE A 15 -8.23 -17.27 -1.30
C ILE A 15 -8.57 -18.72 -0.93
N ALA A 16 -9.83 -19.04 -0.65
CA ALA A 16 -10.23 -20.44 -0.42
C ALA A 16 -9.97 -21.32 -1.65
N GLU A 17 -10.27 -20.82 -2.87
CA GLU A 17 -9.96 -21.51 -4.12
C GLU A 17 -8.46 -21.63 -4.39
N GLU A 18 -7.69 -20.56 -4.11
CA GLU A 18 -6.23 -20.56 -4.27
C GLU A 18 -5.55 -21.55 -3.33
N LYS A 19 -5.94 -21.59 -2.05
CA LYS A 19 -5.46 -22.58 -1.06
C LYS A 19 -5.71 -24.03 -1.49
N PHE A 20 -6.82 -24.28 -2.16
CA PHE A 20 -7.13 -25.61 -2.69
C PHE A 20 -6.19 -25.99 -3.85
N LYS A 21 -5.90 -25.04 -4.74
CA LYS A 21 -5.03 -25.25 -5.92
C LYS A 21 -3.55 -25.29 -5.53
N PHE A 22 -3.15 -24.46 -4.57
CA PHE A 22 -1.76 -24.32 -4.12
C PHE A 22 -1.73 -24.25 -2.59
N PRO A 23 -1.52 -25.37 -1.89
CA PRO A 23 -1.55 -25.43 -0.43
C PRO A 23 -0.51 -24.55 0.25
N LEU A 24 -0.82 -24.03 1.44
CA LEU A 24 0.08 -23.17 2.23
C LEU A 24 1.50 -23.73 2.39
N ARG A 25 1.64 -25.05 2.61
CA ARG A 25 2.95 -25.72 2.73
C ARG A 25 3.85 -25.49 1.52
N GLU A 26 3.27 -25.36 0.34
CA GLU A 26 4.03 -25.12 -0.90
C GLU A 26 4.48 -23.66 -0.99
N LEU A 27 3.65 -22.70 -0.55
CA LEU A 27 4.07 -21.31 -0.39
C LEU A 27 5.21 -21.16 0.62
N ILE A 28 5.12 -21.84 1.77
CA ILE A 28 6.19 -21.84 2.79
C ILE A 28 7.51 -22.34 2.17
N SER A 29 7.47 -23.35 1.31
CA SER A 29 8.69 -23.82 0.63
C SER A 29 9.29 -22.78 -0.34
N GLN A 30 8.51 -21.83 -0.80
CA GLN A 30 8.94 -20.76 -1.73
C GLN A 30 9.45 -19.50 -1.02
N GLN A 31 9.40 -19.41 0.32
CA GLN A 31 9.88 -18.24 1.07
C GLN A 31 11.37 -17.93 0.85
N ASN A 32 12.16 -18.94 0.46
CA ASN A 32 13.56 -18.78 0.10
C ASN A 32 13.77 -18.73 -1.43
N SER A 33 12.73 -18.42 -2.20
CA SER A 33 12.85 -18.20 -3.64
C SER A 33 13.80 -17.04 -3.95
N ASP A 34 14.34 -17.01 -5.16
CA ASP A 34 15.21 -15.90 -5.58
C ASP A 34 14.48 -14.55 -5.54
N LEU A 35 13.18 -14.55 -5.77
CA LEU A 35 12.33 -13.37 -5.69
C LEU A 35 12.21 -12.84 -4.25
N ALA A 36 12.00 -13.73 -3.26
CA ALA A 36 11.96 -13.36 -1.85
C ALA A 36 13.32 -12.84 -1.36
N LYS A 37 14.42 -13.49 -1.76
CA LYS A 37 15.78 -13.03 -1.45
C LYS A 37 16.09 -11.67 -2.06
N HIS A 38 15.73 -11.44 -3.32
CA HIS A 38 15.91 -10.13 -3.95
C HIS A 38 15.14 -9.03 -3.21
N ALA A 39 13.94 -9.32 -2.69
CA ALA A 39 13.20 -8.36 -1.87
C ALA A 39 13.89 -8.07 -0.53
N GLU A 40 14.57 -9.04 0.08
CA GLU A 40 15.34 -8.87 1.33
C GLU A 40 16.61 -8.02 1.15
N GLU A 41 17.16 -7.96 -0.05
CA GLU A 41 18.33 -7.13 -0.37
C GLU A 41 17.97 -5.63 -0.46
N LYS A 42 16.68 -5.29 -0.58
CA LYS A 42 16.20 -3.91 -0.63
C LYS A 42 16.18 -3.30 0.77
N ILE A 43 16.21 -1.95 0.80
CA ILE A 43 15.85 -1.22 2.02
C ILE A 43 14.41 -1.61 2.43
N SER A 44 14.13 -1.77 3.74
CA SER A 44 12.77 -2.09 4.19
C SER A 44 11.78 -0.97 3.81
N PHE A 45 10.50 -1.32 3.72
CA PHE A 45 9.47 -0.34 3.39
C PHE A 45 9.40 0.75 4.47
N LEU A 46 9.51 0.39 5.75
CA LEU A 46 9.57 1.33 6.87
C LEU A 46 10.74 2.31 6.74
N GLU A 47 11.95 1.82 6.51
CA GLU A 47 13.14 2.66 6.41
C GLU A 47 13.13 3.54 5.15
N ALA A 48 12.52 3.09 4.06
CA ALA A 48 12.34 3.91 2.87
C ALA A 48 11.43 5.11 3.12
N LEU A 49 10.44 4.99 4.02
CA LEU A 49 9.51 6.06 4.37
C LEU A 49 10.02 7.00 5.46
N LYS A 50 11.08 6.63 6.20
CA LYS A 50 11.69 7.47 7.25
C LYS A 50 12.73 8.47 6.73
N LYS A 51 12.98 8.47 5.43
CA LYS A 51 13.95 9.41 4.84
C LYS A 51 13.51 10.87 5.07
N PRO A 52 14.45 11.81 5.25
CA PRO A 52 14.11 13.21 5.38
C PRO A 52 13.30 13.73 4.18
N GLY A 53 12.32 14.59 4.44
CA GLY A 53 11.37 15.10 3.45
C GLY A 53 10.13 14.25 3.32
N MET A 54 9.29 14.55 2.33
CA MET A 54 8.08 13.75 2.05
C MET A 54 8.45 12.49 1.27
N SER A 55 8.02 11.34 1.76
CA SER A 55 8.15 10.07 1.05
C SER A 55 6.97 9.83 0.11
N TYR A 56 7.24 9.30 -1.08
CA TYR A 56 6.23 9.04 -2.10
C TYR A 56 6.07 7.54 -2.35
N ILE A 57 4.89 7.00 -2.01
CA ILE A 57 4.47 5.65 -2.38
C ILE A 57 3.66 5.79 -3.67
N CYS A 58 4.26 5.43 -4.81
CA CYS A 58 3.63 5.57 -6.11
C CYS A 58 2.86 4.31 -6.48
N GLU A 59 1.55 4.45 -6.73
CA GLU A 59 0.67 3.30 -6.92
C GLU A 59 0.49 2.95 -8.38
N VAL A 60 0.80 1.70 -8.73
CA VAL A 60 0.56 1.07 -10.03
C VAL A 60 -0.84 0.45 -10.01
N LYS A 61 -1.80 1.13 -10.64
CA LYS A 61 -3.23 0.83 -10.57
C LYS A 61 -3.94 0.95 -11.91
N LYS A 62 -4.55 -0.15 -12.38
CA LYS A 62 -5.28 -0.18 -13.64
C LYS A 62 -6.69 0.38 -13.54
N ALA A 63 -7.41 0.05 -12.47
CA ALA A 63 -8.80 0.42 -12.23
C ALA A 63 -9.08 0.65 -10.75
N SER A 64 -10.23 1.24 -10.41
CA SER A 64 -10.74 1.31 -9.04
C SER A 64 -12.27 1.40 -9.01
N PRO A 65 -12.95 0.99 -7.91
CA PRO A 65 -14.40 1.08 -7.77
C PRO A 65 -14.95 2.50 -7.99
N SER A 66 -14.22 3.51 -7.50
CA SER A 66 -14.66 4.91 -7.54
C SER A 66 -14.43 5.61 -8.88
N LYS A 67 -13.55 5.09 -9.76
CA LYS A 67 -13.11 5.75 -11.01
C LYS A 67 -13.23 4.87 -12.24
N GLY A 68 -13.58 3.60 -12.07
CA GLY A 68 -13.58 2.63 -13.16
C GLY A 68 -12.18 2.40 -13.71
N LEU A 69 -12.08 2.22 -15.03
CA LEU A 69 -10.82 2.02 -15.73
C LEU A 69 -10.01 3.32 -15.77
N ILE A 70 -8.79 3.31 -15.20
CA ILE A 70 -7.90 4.47 -15.10
C ILE A 70 -6.86 4.44 -16.24
N ALA A 71 -6.28 3.26 -16.49
CA ALA A 71 -5.26 3.04 -17.50
C ALA A 71 -5.68 1.90 -18.45
N PRO A 72 -6.34 2.18 -19.58
CA PRO A 72 -6.70 1.17 -20.58
C PRO A 72 -5.46 0.45 -21.13
N ASP A 73 -4.44 1.20 -21.51
CA ASP A 73 -3.10 0.71 -21.74
C ASP A 73 -2.32 0.72 -20.43
N PHE A 74 -1.83 -0.45 -20.00
CA PHE A 74 -1.28 -0.65 -18.66
C PHE A 74 0.10 -1.34 -18.72
N PRO A 75 1.14 -0.63 -19.18
CA PRO A 75 2.52 -1.12 -19.18
C PRO A 75 3.10 -1.00 -17.75
N TYR A 76 2.57 -1.81 -16.81
CA TYR A 76 2.84 -1.71 -15.37
C TYR A 76 4.33 -1.76 -15.01
N LEU A 77 5.16 -2.50 -15.78
CA LEU A 77 6.60 -2.55 -15.56
C LEU A 77 7.28 -1.23 -15.89
N ASP A 78 6.92 -0.62 -17.02
CA ASP A 78 7.49 0.66 -17.42
C ASP A 78 7.04 1.76 -16.47
N ILE A 79 5.76 1.75 -16.05
CA ILE A 79 5.22 2.66 -15.05
C ILE A 79 6.00 2.54 -13.73
N ALA A 80 6.26 1.32 -13.23
CA ALA A 80 7.00 1.11 -11.99
C ALA A 80 8.45 1.62 -12.07
N LYS A 81 9.13 1.37 -13.20
CA LYS A 81 10.48 1.87 -13.46
C LYS A 81 10.53 3.39 -13.58
N GLU A 82 9.53 3.99 -14.24
CA GLU A 82 9.40 5.46 -14.32
C GLU A 82 9.21 6.08 -12.93
N TYR A 83 8.41 5.45 -12.05
CA TYR A 83 8.25 5.90 -10.68
C TYR A 83 9.56 5.84 -9.88
N GLU A 84 10.31 4.73 -9.98
CA GLU A 84 11.62 4.63 -9.35
C GLU A 84 12.57 5.71 -9.85
N GLN A 85 12.68 5.89 -11.18
CA GLN A 85 13.52 6.93 -11.80
C GLN A 85 13.08 8.35 -11.45
N ALA A 86 11.79 8.55 -11.16
CA ALA A 86 11.24 9.82 -10.72
C ALA A 86 11.54 10.12 -9.23
N GLY A 87 12.09 9.16 -8.48
CA GLY A 87 12.43 9.31 -7.07
C GLY A 87 11.34 8.84 -6.09
N ALA A 88 10.47 7.93 -6.50
CA ALA A 88 9.55 7.26 -5.59
C ALA A 88 10.31 6.56 -4.45
N SER A 89 9.80 6.65 -3.23
CA SER A 89 10.35 5.95 -2.06
C SER A 89 9.96 4.47 -2.06
N ALA A 90 8.77 4.15 -2.58
CA ALA A 90 8.23 2.80 -2.69
C ALA A 90 7.19 2.71 -3.81
N ILE A 91 6.91 1.48 -4.26
CA ILE A 91 5.80 1.17 -5.17
C ILE A 91 4.66 0.54 -4.37
N SER A 92 3.42 0.95 -4.65
CA SER A 92 2.21 0.23 -4.25
C SER A 92 1.67 -0.52 -5.46
N CYS A 93 1.60 -1.85 -5.39
CA CYS A 93 1.14 -2.70 -6.50
C CYS A 93 -0.22 -3.31 -6.19
N LEU A 94 -1.26 -2.94 -6.94
CA LEU A 94 -2.59 -3.55 -6.82
C LEU A 94 -2.57 -4.99 -7.31
N THR A 95 -2.98 -5.94 -6.45
CA THR A 95 -3.12 -7.35 -6.80
C THR A 95 -4.58 -7.84 -6.78
N GLU A 96 -5.52 -7.06 -6.25
CA GLU A 96 -6.94 -7.39 -6.24
C GLU A 96 -7.50 -7.43 -7.67
N PRO A 97 -8.02 -8.61 -8.15
CA PRO A 97 -8.30 -8.79 -9.58
C PRO A 97 -9.67 -8.29 -10.05
N PHE A 98 -10.68 -8.24 -9.18
CA PHE A 98 -12.07 -8.02 -9.60
C PHE A 98 -12.43 -6.54 -9.73
N TYR A 99 -12.07 -5.74 -8.74
CA TYR A 99 -12.44 -4.33 -8.64
C TYR A 99 -11.32 -3.39 -9.08
N PHE A 100 -10.06 -3.82 -8.92
CA PHE A 100 -8.88 -3.03 -9.29
C PHE A 100 -8.17 -3.54 -10.54
N GLN A 101 -8.60 -4.68 -11.08
CA GLN A 101 -7.97 -5.36 -12.22
C GLN A 101 -6.47 -5.59 -12.00
N GLY A 102 -6.09 -5.87 -10.75
CA GLY A 102 -4.75 -6.24 -10.34
C GLY A 102 -4.43 -7.70 -10.66
N ALA A 103 -3.17 -8.10 -10.41
CA ALA A 103 -2.76 -9.50 -10.53
C ALA A 103 -1.47 -9.72 -9.74
N ASP A 104 -1.31 -10.91 -9.14
CA ASP A 104 -0.10 -11.32 -8.42
C ASP A 104 1.16 -11.27 -9.30
N ARG A 105 1.03 -11.58 -10.59
CA ARG A 105 2.15 -11.46 -11.55
C ARG A 105 2.70 -10.04 -11.65
N TYR A 106 1.86 -9.00 -11.49
CA TYR A 106 2.34 -7.61 -11.52
C TYR A 106 3.26 -7.35 -10.35
N LEU A 107 2.90 -7.85 -9.15
CA LEU A 107 3.75 -7.76 -7.97
C LEU A 107 5.08 -8.46 -8.19
N GLN A 108 5.07 -9.72 -8.68
CA GLN A 108 6.28 -10.50 -8.92
C GLN A 108 7.22 -9.81 -9.91
N GLU A 109 6.69 -9.38 -11.05
CA GLU A 109 7.50 -8.78 -12.11
C GLU A 109 8.00 -7.37 -11.73
N ILE A 110 7.18 -6.55 -11.06
CA ILE A 110 7.59 -5.24 -10.54
C ILE A 110 8.66 -5.42 -9.48
N SER A 111 8.47 -6.36 -8.55
CA SER A 111 9.42 -6.62 -7.47
C SER A 111 10.82 -7.00 -7.98
N GLN A 112 10.90 -7.70 -9.11
CA GLN A 112 12.18 -7.99 -9.78
C GLN A 112 12.76 -6.80 -10.53
N ALA A 113 11.91 -5.91 -11.04
CA ALA A 113 12.30 -4.87 -11.98
C ALA A 113 12.77 -3.56 -11.32
N VAL A 114 12.46 -3.35 -10.02
CA VAL A 114 12.83 -2.14 -9.27
C VAL A 114 13.65 -2.47 -8.03
N ASN A 115 14.48 -1.52 -7.57
CA ASN A 115 15.32 -1.66 -6.37
C ASN A 115 14.68 -1.07 -5.11
N ILE A 116 13.60 -0.30 -5.26
CA ILE A 116 12.83 0.25 -4.14
C ILE A 116 11.82 -0.77 -3.61
N PRO A 117 11.39 -0.68 -2.33
CA PRO A 117 10.46 -1.63 -1.75
C PRO A 117 9.08 -1.58 -2.41
N VAL A 118 8.41 -2.74 -2.43
CA VAL A 118 7.09 -2.90 -3.06
C VAL A 118 6.06 -3.35 -2.03
N LEU A 119 4.98 -2.59 -1.90
CA LEU A 119 3.80 -2.91 -1.10
C LEU A 119 2.83 -3.77 -1.93
N ARG A 120 2.45 -4.94 -1.41
CA ARG A 120 1.27 -5.66 -1.92
C ARG A 120 0.00 -4.95 -1.48
N LYS A 121 -0.67 -4.27 -2.38
CA LYS A 121 -1.94 -3.56 -2.12
C LYS A 121 -3.11 -4.47 -2.48
N ASP A 122 -3.64 -5.17 -1.48
CA ASP A 122 -4.77 -6.10 -1.58
C ASP A 122 -5.55 -6.09 -0.27
N PHE A 123 -6.71 -6.71 -0.23
CA PHE A 123 -7.53 -6.86 0.98
C PHE A 123 -7.07 -8.10 1.74
N THR A 124 -6.06 -7.97 2.59
CA THR A 124 -5.48 -9.08 3.35
C THR A 124 -6.48 -9.57 4.39
N VAL A 125 -7.10 -10.72 4.13
CA VAL A 125 -8.16 -11.33 4.96
C VAL A 125 -7.78 -12.70 5.52
N ASP A 126 -6.60 -13.20 5.16
CA ASP A 126 -6.11 -14.53 5.50
C ASP A 126 -4.57 -14.54 5.54
N GLU A 127 -3.98 -15.28 6.48
CA GLU A 127 -2.52 -15.44 6.61
C GLU A 127 -1.84 -15.93 5.33
N TYR A 128 -2.55 -16.73 4.55
CA TYR A 128 -2.08 -17.22 3.25
C TYR A 128 -1.61 -16.09 2.33
N MET A 129 -2.31 -14.95 2.36
CA MET A 129 -1.96 -13.77 1.55
C MET A 129 -0.64 -13.13 1.99
N ILE A 130 -0.26 -13.25 3.26
CA ILE A 130 1.02 -12.74 3.79
C ILE A 130 2.16 -13.64 3.31
N TYR A 131 1.97 -14.96 3.35
CA TYR A 131 2.91 -15.90 2.76
C TYR A 131 3.05 -15.71 1.24
N GLN A 132 1.94 -15.46 0.53
CA GLN A 132 1.99 -15.11 -0.90
C GLN A 132 2.78 -13.82 -1.14
N ALA A 133 2.55 -12.78 -0.33
CA ALA A 133 3.28 -11.52 -0.46
C ALA A 133 4.79 -11.74 -0.35
N LYS A 134 5.24 -12.52 0.64
CA LYS A 134 6.65 -12.89 0.78
C LYS A 134 7.16 -13.67 -0.42
N ALA A 135 6.47 -14.73 -0.84
CA ALA A 135 6.86 -15.56 -1.97
C ALA A 135 6.93 -14.77 -3.29
N PHE A 136 6.11 -13.73 -3.44
CA PHE A 136 6.04 -12.87 -4.63
C PHE A 136 6.97 -11.65 -4.55
N GLY A 137 7.80 -11.55 -3.50
CA GLY A 137 8.84 -10.54 -3.38
C GLY A 137 8.33 -9.16 -2.93
N ALA A 138 7.18 -9.09 -2.26
CA ALA A 138 6.77 -7.87 -1.57
C ALA A 138 7.73 -7.53 -0.43
N SER A 139 7.84 -6.25 -0.12
CA SER A 139 8.53 -5.72 1.07
C SER A 139 7.54 -5.36 2.18
N ALA A 140 6.27 -5.18 1.83
CA ALA A 140 5.20 -4.84 2.77
C ALA A 140 3.83 -5.38 2.34
N VAL A 141 2.92 -5.49 3.31
CA VAL A 141 1.50 -5.85 3.11
C VAL A 141 0.59 -4.77 3.64
N LEU A 142 -0.63 -4.70 3.09
CA LEU A 142 -1.69 -3.84 3.59
C LEU A 142 -2.56 -4.61 4.60
N LEU A 143 -2.77 -4.03 5.78
CA LEU A 143 -3.72 -4.49 6.78
C LEU A 143 -4.77 -3.40 7.01
N ILE A 144 -6.06 -3.70 6.81
CA ILE A 144 -7.14 -2.70 6.86
C ILE A 144 -7.94 -2.87 8.15
N CYS A 145 -7.93 -1.87 9.03
CA CYS A 145 -8.64 -1.91 10.31
C CYS A 145 -10.14 -2.21 10.15
N ALA A 146 -10.78 -1.64 9.13
CA ALA A 146 -12.22 -1.77 8.89
C ALA A 146 -12.70 -3.20 8.58
N ILE A 147 -11.81 -4.10 8.12
CA ILE A 147 -12.17 -5.48 7.72
C ILE A 147 -11.53 -6.56 8.60
N LEU A 148 -10.62 -6.19 9.50
CA LEU A 148 -9.94 -7.10 10.43
C LEU A 148 -10.37 -6.83 11.86
N ASP A 149 -10.62 -7.87 12.63
CA ASP A 149 -10.76 -7.72 14.08
C ASP A 149 -9.38 -7.56 14.77
N ASN A 150 -9.37 -7.31 16.09
CA ASN A 150 -8.14 -7.06 16.83
C ASN A 150 -7.19 -8.28 16.82
N SER A 151 -7.74 -9.48 16.90
CA SER A 151 -6.95 -10.72 16.91
C SER A 151 -6.31 -10.97 15.56
N GLN A 152 -7.05 -10.73 14.48
CA GLN A 152 -6.54 -10.85 13.11
C GLN A 152 -5.48 -9.76 12.81
N LEU A 153 -5.76 -8.51 13.17
CA LEU A 153 -4.83 -7.40 12.93
C LEU A 153 -3.49 -7.64 13.64
N LYS A 154 -3.54 -8.11 14.89
CA LYS A 154 -2.35 -8.49 15.66
C LYS A 154 -1.62 -9.67 15.03
N ALA A 155 -2.31 -10.78 14.80
CA ALA A 155 -1.70 -12.00 14.27
C ALA A 155 -1.08 -11.78 12.88
N PHE A 156 -1.74 -11.01 12.01
CA PHE A 156 -1.24 -10.71 10.68
C PHE A 156 -0.04 -9.75 10.73
N GLY A 157 -0.04 -8.77 11.64
CA GLY A 157 1.11 -7.89 11.87
C GLY A 157 2.34 -8.65 12.38
N GLU A 158 2.14 -9.54 13.35
CA GLU A 158 3.20 -10.42 13.88
C GLU A 158 3.74 -11.36 12.80
N LEU A 159 2.88 -12.02 12.03
CA LEU A 159 3.28 -12.88 10.93
C LEU A 159 4.04 -12.12 9.84
N ALA A 160 3.58 -10.92 9.47
CA ALA A 160 4.31 -10.09 8.51
C ALA A 160 5.73 -9.80 9.00
N GLN A 161 5.88 -9.40 10.27
CA GLN A 161 7.19 -9.16 10.89
C GLN A 161 8.06 -10.42 10.93
N GLU A 162 7.51 -11.59 11.29
CA GLU A 162 8.23 -12.87 11.29
C GLU A 162 8.77 -13.24 9.90
N LEU A 163 8.02 -12.87 8.85
CA LEU A 163 8.43 -13.08 7.45
C LEU A 163 9.34 -11.99 6.89
N GLY A 164 9.72 -10.99 7.71
CA GLY A 164 10.54 -9.86 7.27
C GLY A 164 9.80 -8.89 6.35
N LEU A 165 8.47 -8.79 6.48
CA LEU A 165 7.63 -7.83 5.79
C LEU A 165 7.23 -6.71 6.75
N ASP A 166 7.16 -5.48 6.24
CA ASP A 166 6.49 -4.39 6.94
C ASP A 166 4.97 -4.46 6.74
N ALA A 167 4.20 -3.85 7.65
CA ALA A 167 2.76 -3.73 7.54
C ALA A 167 2.35 -2.26 7.48
N LEU A 168 1.70 -1.85 6.37
CA LEU A 168 0.95 -0.60 6.30
C LEU A 168 -0.44 -0.85 6.85
N VAL A 169 -0.73 -0.28 8.03
CA VAL A 169 -2.04 -0.45 8.69
C VAL A 169 -2.95 0.72 8.31
N GLU A 170 -3.94 0.44 7.45
CA GLU A 170 -4.89 1.45 6.96
C GLU A 170 -6.01 1.69 7.97
N ALA A 171 -6.26 2.96 8.28
CA ALA A 171 -7.29 3.45 9.18
C ALA A 171 -8.09 4.60 8.55
N HIS A 172 -9.35 4.77 8.99
CA HIS A 172 -10.27 5.79 8.44
C HIS A 172 -10.70 6.82 9.49
N ASP A 173 -10.63 6.48 10.75
CA ASP A 173 -11.05 7.32 11.86
C ASP A 173 -10.14 7.17 13.10
N GLN A 174 -10.42 7.96 14.12
CA GLN A 174 -9.68 7.98 15.36
C GLN A 174 -9.63 6.60 16.04
N TRP A 175 -10.75 5.90 16.10
CA TRP A 175 -10.84 4.61 16.77
C TRP A 175 -9.98 3.55 16.07
N GLU A 176 -9.93 3.57 14.74
CA GLU A 176 -9.07 2.68 13.96
C GLU A 176 -7.59 3.01 14.11
N VAL A 177 -7.22 4.31 14.17
CA VAL A 177 -5.84 4.75 14.46
C VAL A 177 -5.42 4.29 15.85
N ASP A 178 -6.25 4.51 16.89
CA ASP A 178 -5.97 4.04 18.24
C ASP A 178 -5.80 2.52 18.30
N ARG A 179 -6.64 1.76 17.57
CA ARG A 179 -6.49 0.30 17.45
C ARG A 179 -5.16 -0.08 16.83
N ALA A 180 -4.79 0.52 15.71
CA ALA A 180 -3.53 0.24 15.01
C ALA A 180 -2.33 0.49 15.92
N LEU A 181 -2.30 1.63 16.60
CA LEU A 181 -1.22 2.02 17.52
C LEU A 181 -1.14 1.08 18.73
N ASN A 182 -2.27 0.75 19.35
CA ASN A 182 -2.33 -0.17 20.49
C ASN A 182 -1.89 -1.59 20.16
N LEU A 183 -1.96 -1.99 18.89
CA LEU A 183 -1.48 -3.28 18.36
C LEU A 183 -0.04 -3.21 17.83
N GLY A 184 0.65 -2.07 18.00
CA GLY A 184 2.07 -1.91 17.69
C GLY A 184 2.39 -1.56 16.24
N ALA A 185 1.44 -1.01 15.49
CA ALA A 185 1.67 -0.55 14.13
C ALA A 185 2.78 0.51 14.08
N LYS A 186 3.79 0.29 13.25
CA LYS A 186 4.90 1.23 13.01
C LYS A 186 4.61 2.16 11.83
N ILE A 187 3.72 1.75 10.94
CA ILE A 187 3.28 2.52 9.76
C ILE A 187 1.76 2.54 9.79
N VAL A 188 1.19 3.73 9.92
CA VAL A 188 -0.25 3.95 9.90
C VAL A 188 -0.61 4.75 8.65
N GLY A 189 -1.48 4.19 7.80
CA GLY A 189 -2.03 4.88 6.64
C GLY A 189 -3.44 5.40 6.93
N VAL A 190 -3.68 6.69 6.68
CA VAL A 190 -5.03 7.26 6.77
C VAL A 190 -5.60 7.47 5.38
N ASN A 191 -6.69 6.76 5.11
CA ASN A 191 -7.41 6.90 3.86
C ASN A 191 -8.41 8.06 3.96
N ASN A 192 -8.10 9.15 3.23
CA ASN A 192 -8.95 10.34 3.16
C ASN A 192 -10.26 10.11 2.38
N ARG A 193 -10.39 8.96 1.70
CA ARG A 193 -11.60 8.61 0.96
C ARG A 193 -12.57 7.88 1.86
N ASN A 194 -13.76 8.43 2.02
CA ASN A 194 -14.89 7.71 2.60
C ASN A 194 -15.34 6.60 1.63
N LEU A 195 -15.31 5.36 2.08
CA LEU A 195 -15.61 4.20 1.25
C LEU A 195 -17.11 3.88 1.14
N HIS A 196 -17.97 4.71 1.75
CA HIS A 196 -19.42 4.63 1.58
C HIS A 196 -19.93 5.48 0.41
N ASP A 197 -19.41 6.70 0.27
CA ASP A 197 -19.87 7.69 -0.73
C ASP A 197 -18.75 8.21 -1.65
N PHE A 198 -17.52 7.73 -1.46
CA PHE A 198 -16.31 8.11 -2.20
C PHE A 198 -15.90 9.58 -2.08
N THR A 199 -16.47 10.34 -1.16
CA THR A 199 -16.01 11.68 -0.84
C THR A 199 -14.58 11.64 -0.30
N VAL A 200 -13.84 12.73 -0.51
CA VAL A 200 -12.43 12.85 -0.07
C VAL A 200 -12.30 14.06 0.83
N ASP A 201 -11.76 13.85 2.05
CA ASP A 201 -11.45 14.90 3.01
C ASP A 201 -9.96 14.83 3.40
N MET A 202 -9.13 15.65 2.77
CA MET A 202 -7.69 15.75 3.08
C MET A 202 -7.40 16.16 4.52
N GLY A 203 -8.32 16.88 5.16
CA GLY A 203 -8.23 17.26 6.58
C GLY A 203 -8.25 16.08 7.53
N ASN A 204 -8.72 14.90 7.06
CA ASN A 204 -8.74 13.68 7.87
C ASN A 204 -7.34 13.23 8.29
N SER A 205 -6.40 13.14 7.35
CA SER A 205 -5.00 12.79 7.65
C SER A 205 -4.37 13.76 8.64
N ILE A 206 -4.62 15.06 8.50
CA ILE A 206 -4.06 16.10 9.39
C ILE A 206 -4.61 15.94 10.82
N ARG A 207 -5.94 15.75 10.96
CA ARG A 207 -6.55 15.56 12.27
C ARG A 207 -6.01 14.33 12.98
N LEU A 208 -5.88 13.21 12.25
CA LEU A 208 -5.48 11.93 12.81
C LEU A 208 -3.97 11.83 13.04
N ARG A 209 -3.14 12.54 12.25
CA ARG A 209 -1.68 12.60 12.48
C ARG A 209 -1.34 13.11 13.89
N ASN A 210 -2.08 14.12 14.38
CA ASN A 210 -1.88 14.69 15.70
C ASN A 210 -2.12 13.71 16.86
N MET A 211 -2.70 12.55 16.59
CA MET A 211 -2.98 11.50 17.57
C MET A 211 -1.88 10.42 17.59
N ALA A 212 -1.12 10.30 16.50
CA ALA A 212 -0.07 9.29 16.40
C ALA A 212 1.24 9.78 17.06
N PRO A 213 1.97 8.89 17.76
CA PRO A 213 3.32 9.19 18.25
C PRO A 213 4.26 9.67 17.15
N ALA A 214 5.26 10.47 17.51
CA ALA A 214 6.19 11.04 16.54
C ALA A 214 7.09 10.00 15.85
N ASP A 215 7.27 8.84 16.45
CA ASP A 215 8.07 7.73 15.92
C ASP A 215 7.25 6.78 15.01
N THR A 216 5.93 6.99 14.92
CA THR A 216 5.07 6.28 13.97
C THR A 216 5.18 6.93 12.60
N VAL A 217 5.52 6.18 11.57
CA VAL A 217 5.44 6.65 10.18
C VAL A 217 3.98 6.80 9.78
N PHE A 218 3.60 8.02 9.38
CA PHE A 218 2.22 8.35 9.05
C PHE A 218 2.06 8.62 7.55
N VAL A 219 1.18 7.85 6.91
CA VAL A 219 0.94 7.90 5.46
C VAL A 219 -0.44 8.50 5.18
N SER A 220 -0.50 9.53 4.34
CA SER A 220 -1.77 10.06 3.82
C SER A 220 -2.11 9.39 2.49
N GLU A 221 -3.31 8.80 2.41
CA GLU A 221 -3.78 8.07 1.23
C GLU A 221 -5.01 8.74 0.62
N SER A 222 -5.11 8.72 -0.69
CA SER A 222 -6.21 9.28 -1.48
C SER A 222 -6.32 10.82 -1.46
N GLY A 223 -6.71 11.37 -2.60
CA GLY A 223 -7.08 12.79 -2.73
C GLY A 223 -5.94 13.74 -3.11
N ILE A 224 -4.69 13.33 -3.03
CA ILE A 224 -3.51 14.16 -3.28
C ILE A 224 -3.40 14.47 -4.78
N LYS A 225 -3.36 15.75 -5.16
CA LYS A 225 -3.36 16.19 -6.55
C LYS A 225 -2.38 17.31 -6.84
N THR A 226 -2.08 18.16 -5.88
CA THR A 226 -1.35 19.42 -6.07
C THR A 226 -0.13 19.49 -5.15
N VAL A 227 0.80 20.37 -5.52
CA VAL A 227 1.94 20.72 -4.67
C VAL A 227 1.49 21.30 -3.32
N GLU A 228 0.38 22.02 -3.31
CA GLU A 228 -0.19 22.59 -2.09
C GLU A 228 -0.70 21.51 -1.13
N ASP A 229 -1.31 20.43 -1.65
CA ASP A 229 -1.70 19.28 -0.83
C ASP A 229 -0.48 18.68 -0.12
N ILE A 230 0.63 18.50 -0.86
CA ILE A 230 1.88 17.98 -0.30
C ILE A 230 2.45 18.92 0.75
N ARG A 231 2.49 20.24 0.47
CA ARG A 231 3.00 21.24 1.41
C ARG A 231 2.22 21.21 2.73
N ILE A 232 0.90 21.23 2.66
CA ILE A 232 0.04 21.19 3.84
C ILE A 232 0.26 19.90 4.65
N LEU A 233 0.34 18.74 3.99
CA LEU A 233 0.60 17.46 4.67
C LEU A 233 1.98 17.45 5.34
N TYR A 234 3.01 17.96 4.67
CA TYR A 234 4.37 18.04 5.20
C TYR A 234 4.47 18.97 6.42
N GLU A 235 3.87 20.15 6.35
CA GLU A 235 3.79 21.11 7.47
C GLU A 235 3.07 20.53 8.69
N ASN A 236 2.17 19.56 8.48
CA ASN A 236 1.47 18.83 9.54
C ASN A 236 2.14 17.48 9.89
N GLN A 237 3.42 17.32 9.58
CA GLN A 237 4.24 16.16 9.99
C GLN A 237 3.73 14.81 9.47
N VAL A 238 3.13 14.79 8.29
CA VAL A 238 2.87 13.56 7.55
C VAL A 238 4.16 13.12 6.88
N ASP A 239 4.57 11.88 7.07
CA ASP A 239 5.87 11.37 6.63
C ASP A 239 5.86 10.92 5.17
N ALA A 240 4.72 10.39 4.73
CA ALA A 240 4.59 9.83 3.39
C ALA A 240 3.19 10.05 2.80
N VAL A 241 3.13 9.99 1.47
CA VAL A 241 1.88 10.03 0.72
C VAL A 241 1.77 8.83 -0.23
N LEU A 242 0.56 8.25 -0.32
CA LEU A 242 0.26 7.20 -1.31
C LEU A 242 -0.59 7.81 -2.43
N ILE A 243 -0.03 7.85 -3.64
CA ILE A 243 -0.61 8.52 -4.80
C ILE A 243 -0.77 7.54 -5.97
N GLY A 244 -2.01 7.34 -6.41
CA GLY A 244 -2.33 6.50 -7.57
C GLY A 244 -2.90 7.32 -8.74
N GLU A 245 -4.16 7.74 -8.66
CA GLU A 245 -4.90 8.32 -9.80
C GLU A 245 -4.16 9.49 -10.46
N THR A 246 -3.65 10.43 -9.67
CA THR A 246 -2.96 11.63 -10.16
C THR A 246 -1.76 11.27 -11.03
N LEU A 247 -0.92 10.35 -10.54
CA LEU A 247 0.28 9.92 -11.26
C LEU A 247 -0.06 8.99 -12.44
N MET A 248 -1.01 8.06 -12.26
CA MET A 248 -1.42 7.16 -13.35
C MET A 248 -1.96 7.89 -14.57
N ARG A 249 -2.69 8.99 -14.38
CA ARG A 249 -3.23 9.81 -15.47
C ARG A 249 -2.21 10.74 -16.11
N SER A 250 -1.07 10.99 -15.48
CA SER A 250 -0.01 11.82 -16.07
C SER A 250 0.70 11.09 -17.21
N PRO A 251 0.92 11.71 -18.36
CA PRO A 251 1.73 11.12 -19.43
C PRO A 251 3.23 11.04 -19.08
N ASP A 252 3.71 11.91 -18.19
CA ASP A 252 5.10 11.97 -17.72
C ASP A 252 5.12 11.89 -16.18
N LYS A 253 5.48 10.71 -15.66
CA LYS A 253 5.51 10.41 -14.23
C LYS A 253 6.59 11.20 -13.50
N LYS A 254 7.75 11.39 -14.16
CA LYS A 254 8.88 12.12 -13.58
C LYS A 254 8.55 13.59 -13.38
N THR A 255 8.00 14.24 -14.40
CA THR A 255 7.57 15.64 -14.31
C THR A 255 6.44 15.79 -13.28
N ALA A 256 5.47 14.87 -13.26
CA ALA A 256 4.36 14.93 -12.31
C ALA A 256 4.84 14.79 -10.84
N LEU A 257 5.70 13.81 -10.56
CA LEU A 257 6.22 13.62 -9.20
C LEU A 257 7.15 14.78 -8.79
N GLY A 258 7.99 15.26 -9.71
CA GLY A 258 8.84 16.44 -9.48
C GLY A 258 8.03 17.70 -9.17
N ALA A 259 6.92 17.91 -9.87
CA ALA A 259 6.01 19.03 -9.60
C ALA A 259 5.36 18.96 -8.20
N LEU A 260 4.97 17.76 -7.78
CA LEU A 260 4.44 17.55 -6.42
C LEU A 260 5.50 17.80 -5.35
N ASN A 261 6.75 17.39 -5.59
CA ASN A 261 7.85 17.55 -4.62
C ASN A 261 8.37 18.99 -4.52
N ALA A 262 8.12 19.86 -5.47
CA ALA A 262 8.61 21.25 -5.50
C ALA A 262 8.09 22.13 -4.34
N GLY A 263 7.09 21.67 -3.58
CA GLY A 263 6.53 22.38 -2.42
C GLY A 263 7.27 22.14 -1.10
N ILE A 264 8.32 21.31 -1.09
CA ILE A 264 9.04 20.90 0.12
C ILE A 264 10.52 21.34 -0.05
N VAL A 265 10.76 22.62 0.01
CA VAL A 265 12.11 23.22 -0.01
C VAL A 265 12.32 24.05 1.25
#